data_fade69f39678e9bd79fe852e2c02be9e
#
_entry.id   fade69f39678e9bd79fe852e2c02be9e
#
_cell.length_a   1.000
_cell.length_b   1.000
_cell.length_c   1.000
_cell.angle_alpha   90.00
_cell.angle_beta   90.00
_cell.angle_gamma   90.00
#
_symmetry.space_group_name_H-M   'P 1'
#
loop_
_entity.id
_entity.type
_entity.pdbx_description
1 polymer ?
#
loop_
_entity_poly.entity_id
_entity_poly.type
_entity_poly.pdbx_seq_one_letter_code
_entity_poly.pdbx_strand_id
1 'polypeptide(L)'
;GLNGDAFEIWAKHIPLRAVDKHRDNLFQIEAIFFGQAGILADKDGDEYYLKLKREYEYLAHKFSLTPMDVSHWRFLRLRPNNFPHIRIAQLACLYHRSYHLLSQLMEKNSLKEIRDVLRGGTSEYWVNHYTFGGSSISRPKTLSDSSLDLLVINTVVTFLYAYGIHKGDERLCARATAFLEELKPENNYIIRMWKQCGLNVAHAGDSQALIQLKKEYCDKK
;
A
#
# COMPACT_ATOMS: atom_id res chain seq x y z
N GLY A 1 1.04 -6.79 8.30
CA GLY A 1 0.33 -7.92 7.67
C GLY A 1 1.34 -9.00 7.24
N LEU A 2 0.87 -10.15 6.69
CA LEU A 2 1.74 -11.29 6.36
C LEU A 2 2.86 -10.97 5.34
N ASN A 3 2.72 -9.91 4.55
CA ASN A 3 3.71 -9.47 3.56
C ASN A 3 4.30 -8.07 3.88
N GLY A 4 4.24 -7.61 5.11
CA GLY A 4 4.79 -6.29 5.48
C GLY A 4 6.26 -6.18 5.12
N ASP A 5 7.06 -7.14 5.56
CA ASP A 5 8.51 -7.17 5.33
C ASP A 5 8.84 -7.31 3.83
N ALA A 6 8.07 -8.13 3.10
CA ALA A 6 8.22 -8.29 1.65
C ALA A 6 7.96 -6.96 0.91
N PHE A 7 6.92 -6.21 1.30
CA PHE A 7 6.65 -4.88 0.72
C PHE A 7 7.72 -3.86 1.08
N GLU A 8 8.31 -3.92 2.27
CA GLU A 8 9.43 -3.05 2.64
C GLU A 8 10.68 -3.34 1.79
N ILE A 9 11.04 -4.62 1.63
CA ILE A 9 12.15 -5.05 0.77
C ILE A 9 11.88 -4.60 -0.67
N TRP A 10 10.68 -4.89 -1.19
CA TRP A 10 10.27 -4.49 -2.54
C TRP A 10 10.35 -2.98 -2.75
N ALA A 11 9.86 -2.18 -1.81
CA ALA A 11 9.93 -0.72 -1.92
C ALA A 11 11.36 -0.19 -2.06
N LYS A 12 12.32 -0.82 -1.38
CA LYS A 12 13.76 -0.49 -1.49
C LYS A 12 14.35 -0.85 -2.85
N HIS A 13 13.75 -1.81 -3.57
CA HIS A 13 14.16 -2.21 -4.92
C HIS A 13 13.50 -1.38 -6.02
N ILE A 14 12.50 -0.52 -5.71
CA ILE A 14 11.82 0.29 -6.73
C ILE A 14 12.75 1.40 -7.24
N PRO A 15 13.10 1.41 -8.52
CA PRO A 15 13.96 2.42 -9.11
C PRO A 15 13.16 3.68 -9.44
N LEU A 16 12.88 4.54 -8.47
CA LEU A 16 12.00 5.70 -8.62
C LEU A 16 12.33 6.56 -9.85
N ARG A 17 13.64 6.76 -10.16
CA ARG A 17 14.06 7.53 -11.34
C ARG A 17 13.63 6.88 -12.67
N ALA A 18 13.65 5.53 -12.72
CA ALA A 18 13.21 4.82 -13.92
C ALA A 18 11.67 4.86 -14.02
N VAL A 19 10.98 4.67 -12.90
CA VAL A 19 9.52 4.76 -12.84
C VAL A 19 9.03 6.15 -13.23
N ASP A 20 9.65 7.22 -12.75
CA ASP A 20 9.30 8.60 -13.10
C ASP A 20 9.45 8.90 -14.60
N LYS A 21 10.46 8.33 -15.26
CA LYS A 21 10.64 8.47 -16.72
C LYS A 21 9.54 7.77 -17.54
N HIS A 22 8.88 6.81 -16.96
CA HIS A 22 7.83 6.00 -17.60
C HIS A 22 6.44 6.23 -16.98
N ARG A 23 6.28 7.32 -16.22
CA ARG A 23 5.08 7.65 -15.44
C ARG A 23 3.80 7.68 -16.28
N ASP A 24 3.87 8.13 -17.51
CA ASP A 24 2.71 8.26 -18.41
C ASP A 24 2.27 6.91 -19.01
N ASN A 25 2.99 5.84 -18.76
CA ASN A 25 2.69 4.51 -19.27
C ASN A 25 2.49 3.51 -18.12
N LEU A 26 1.21 3.27 -17.76
CA LEU A 26 0.83 2.34 -16.70
C LEU A 26 1.42 0.94 -16.91
N PHE A 27 1.44 0.44 -18.16
CA PHE A 27 1.97 -0.89 -18.46
C PHE A 27 3.47 -0.99 -18.13
N GLN A 28 4.26 0.05 -18.42
CA GLN A 28 5.68 0.08 -18.07
C GLN A 28 5.90 0.20 -16.56
N ILE A 29 5.06 0.95 -15.84
CA ILE A 29 5.10 0.99 -14.38
C ILE A 29 4.78 -0.40 -13.80
N GLU A 30 3.74 -1.07 -14.29
CA GLU A 30 3.43 -2.44 -13.87
C GLU A 30 4.58 -3.40 -14.18
N ALA A 31 5.19 -3.31 -15.35
CA ALA A 31 6.35 -4.12 -15.72
C ALA A 31 7.51 -3.94 -14.72
N ILE A 32 7.85 -2.70 -14.37
CA ILE A 32 8.88 -2.40 -13.37
C ILE A 32 8.47 -2.94 -12.00
N PHE A 33 7.25 -2.69 -11.57
CA PHE A 33 6.78 -3.06 -10.24
C PHE A 33 6.71 -4.57 -10.04
N PHE A 34 6.13 -5.30 -10.97
CA PHE A 34 6.07 -6.77 -10.93
C PHE A 34 7.44 -7.41 -11.15
N GLY A 35 8.26 -6.83 -12.02
CA GLY A 35 9.61 -7.30 -12.26
C GLY A 35 10.48 -7.14 -11.02
N GLN A 36 10.51 -5.95 -10.40
CA GLN A 36 11.26 -5.72 -9.16
C GLN A 36 10.75 -6.55 -7.98
N ALA A 37 9.47 -6.97 -8.01
CA ALA A 37 8.92 -7.91 -7.04
C ALA A 37 9.38 -9.37 -7.25
N GLY A 38 10.14 -9.67 -8.32
CA GLY A 38 10.57 -11.01 -8.68
C GLY A 38 9.44 -11.92 -9.20
N ILE A 39 8.25 -11.39 -9.40
CA ILE A 39 7.06 -12.17 -9.80
C ILE A 39 7.11 -12.57 -11.28
N LEU A 40 7.90 -11.89 -12.11
CA LEU A 40 8.05 -12.16 -13.54
C LEU A 40 9.21 -13.12 -13.87
N ALA A 41 9.63 -13.96 -12.91
CA ALA A 41 10.76 -14.86 -13.07
C ALA A 41 10.45 -16.12 -13.92
N ASP A 42 9.20 -16.60 -13.91
CA ASP A 42 8.80 -17.83 -14.60
C ASP A 42 8.93 -17.73 -16.12
N LYS A 43 9.16 -18.87 -16.77
CA LYS A 43 9.30 -18.92 -18.22
C LYS A 43 7.96 -18.90 -18.95
N ASP A 44 6.93 -19.46 -18.31
CA ASP A 44 5.60 -19.63 -18.86
C ASP A 44 4.58 -18.78 -18.13
N GLY A 45 3.59 -18.30 -18.86
CA GLY A 45 2.50 -17.49 -18.33
C GLY A 45 1.50 -17.13 -19.43
N ASP A 46 0.44 -16.45 -19.07
CA ASP A 46 -0.51 -15.93 -20.05
C ASP A 46 0.10 -14.80 -20.91
N GLU A 47 -0.66 -14.35 -21.91
CA GLU A 47 -0.18 -13.33 -22.85
C GLU A 47 0.20 -12.02 -22.14
N TYR A 48 -0.55 -11.62 -21.11
CA TYR A 48 -0.28 -10.40 -20.36
C TYR A 48 1.01 -10.51 -19.56
N TYR A 49 1.20 -11.64 -18.86
CA TYR A 49 2.41 -11.94 -18.13
C TYR A 49 3.65 -11.90 -19.06
N LEU A 50 3.58 -12.57 -20.20
CA LEU A 50 4.69 -12.63 -21.16
C LEU A 50 5.02 -11.25 -21.76
N LYS A 51 4.01 -10.40 -21.98
CA LYS A 51 4.21 -9.01 -22.40
C LYS A 51 4.90 -8.18 -21.32
N LEU A 52 4.42 -8.26 -20.07
CA LEU A 52 5.03 -7.56 -18.93
C LEU A 52 6.47 -8.00 -18.72
N LYS A 53 6.73 -9.30 -18.80
CA LYS A 53 8.08 -9.85 -18.63
C LYS A 53 9.05 -9.30 -19.67
N ARG A 54 8.68 -9.33 -20.97
CA ARG A 54 9.51 -8.76 -22.05
C ARG A 54 9.79 -7.28 -21.85
N GLU A 55 8.77 -6.52 -21.47
CA GLU A 55 8.93 -5.09 -21.19
C GLU A 55 9.85 -4.86 -19.99
N TYR A 56 9.69 -5.65 -18.93
CA TYR A 56 10.57 -5.58 -17.76
C TYR A 56 12.02 -5.93 -18.12
N GLU A 57 12.26 -7.00 -18.89
CA GLU A 57 13.60 -7.40 -19.31
C GLU A 57 14.32 -6.30 -20.09
N TYR A 58 13.60 -5.62 -20.99
CA TYR A 58 14.10 -4.44 -21.69
C TYR A 58 14.46 -3.30 -20.73
N LEU A 59 13.56 -2.96 -19.81
CA LEU A 59 13.75 -1.88 -18.84
C LEU A 59 14.84 -2.24 -17.81
N ALA A 60 14.91 -3.49 -17.39
CA ALA A 60 15.94 -3.97 -16.48
C ALA A 60 17.34 -3.87 -17.10
N HIS A 61 17.48 -4.24 -18.37
CA HIS A 61 18.73 -4.05 -19.09
C HIS A 61 19.10 -2.56 -19.22
N LYS A 62 18.13 -1.71 -19.63
CA LYS A 62 18.31 -0.27 -19.81
C LYS A 62 18.73 0.47 -18.55
N PHE A 63 18.21 0.08 -17.39
CA PHE A 63 18.42 0.76 -16.11
C PHE A 63 19.27 -0.05 -15.11
N SER A 64 19.81 -1.21 -15.53
CA SER A 64 20.60 -2.12 -14.68
C SER A 64 19.84 -2.53 -13.41
N LEU A 65 18.58 -2.94 -13.57
CA LEU A 65 17.71 -3.30 -12.45
C LEU A 65 17.96 -4.75 -12.01
N THR A 66 17.88 -4.98 -10.70
CA THR A 66 17.95 -6.30 -10.10
C THR A 66 16.68 -6.53 -9.26
N PRO A 67 15.89 -7.59 -9.54
CA PRO A 67 14.69 -7.89 -8.77
C PRO A 67 15.02 -8.43 -7.38
N MET A 68 14.07 -8.31 -6.44
CA MET A 68 14.14 -9.06 -5.21
C MET A 68 13.82 -10.53 -5.41
N ASP A 69 14.18 -11.37 -4.43
CA ASP A 69 13.82 -12.79 -4.45
C ASP A 69 12.30 -12.95 -4.20
N VAL A 70 11.63 -13.67 -5.10
CA VAL A 70 10.19 -13.95 -5.03
C VAL A 70 9.79 -14.75 -3.78
N SER A 71 10.72 -15.49 -3.18
CA SER A 71 10.47 -16.27 -1.94
C SER A 71 10.05 -15.43 -0.73
N HIS A 72 10.29 -14.13 -0.74
CA HIS A 72 9.82 -13.23 0.30
C HIS A 72 8.29 -13.10 0.32
N TRP A 73 7.59 -13.35 -0.79
CA TRP A 73 6.15 -13.25 -0.86
C TRP A 73 5.45 -14.46 -0.29
N ARG A 74 4.42 -14.22 0.52
CA ARG A 74 3.53 -15.25 1.09
C ARG A 74 2.16 -15.13 0.44
N PHE A 75 1.69 -16.23 -0.17
CA PHE A 75 0.38 -16.30 -0.83
C PHE A 75 -0.65 -17.08 -0.01
N LEU A 76 -0.20 -18.00 0.84
CA LEU A 76 -1.07 -18.83 1.65
C LEU A 76 -1.77 -18.02 2.75
N ARG A 77 -3.03 -18.40 3.05
CA ARG A 77 -3.87 -17.78 4.08
C ARG A 77 -4.22 -16.31 3.83
N LEU A 78 -4.12 -15.83 2.59
CA LEU A 78 -4.57 -14.52 2.20
C LEU A 78 -5.91 -14.58 1.47
N ARG A 79 -6.76 -13.57 1.70
CA ARG A 79 -7.93 -13.34 0.83
C ARG A 79 -7.45 -12.83 -0.51
N PRO A 80 -8.08 -13.20 -1.65
CA PRO A 80 -7.60 -12.81 -2.99
C PRO A 80 -7.36 -11.30 -3.17
N ASN A 81 -8.22 -10.44 -2.61
CA ASN A 81 -8.04 -8.99 -2.65
C ASN A 81 -6.77 -8.49 -1.93
N ASN A 82 -6.12 -9.33 -1.13
CA ASN A 82 -4.89 -9.02 -0.41
C ASN A 82 -3.67 -9.72 -1.02
N PHE A 83 -3.81 -10.36 -2.17
CA PHE A 83 -2.67 -10.95 -2.87
C PHE A 83 -1.66 -9.86 -3.25
N PRO A 84 -0.37 -10.14 -3.19
CA PRO A 84 0.68 -9.21 -3.62
C PRO A 84 0.41 -8.64 -5.01
N HIS A 85 -0.03 -9.48 -5.96
CA HIS A 85 -0.39 -9.06 -7.32
C HIS A 85 -1.36 -7.88 -7.34
N ILE A 86 -2.47 -8.00 -6.59
CA ILE A 86 -3.49 -6.93 -6.55
C ILE A 86 -2.94 -5.67 -5.89
N ARG A 87 -2.17 -5.80 -4.82
CA ARG A 87 -1.59 -4.64 -4.12
C ARG A 87 -0.54 -3.93 -4.97
N ILE A 88 0.29 -4.68 -5.69
CA ILE A 88 1.28 -4.13 -6.62
C ILE A 88 0.58 -3.41 -7.77
N ALA A 89 -0.45 -4.01 -8.39
CA ALA A 89 -1.23 -3.38 -9.44
C ALA A 89 -1.93 -2.09 -8.98
N GLN A 90 -2.51 -2.10 -7.76
CA GLN A 90 -3.11 -0.91 -7.17
C GLN A 90 -2.08 0.22 -6.96
N LEU A 91 -0.89 -0.11 -6.48
CA LEU A 91 0.20 0.85 -6.30
C LEU A 91 0.71 1.38 -7.64
N ALA A 92 0.82 0.55 -8.66
CA ALA A 92 1.18 0.98 -10.02
C ALA A 92 0.18 2.01 -10.57
N CYS A 93 -1.12 1.72 -10.46
CA CYS A 93 -2.17 2.66 -10.84
C CYS A 93 -2.13 3.96 -10.03
N LEU A 94 -1.93 3.87 -8.71
CA LEU A 94 -1.83 5.04 -7.85
C LEU A 94 -0.65 5.92 -8.26
N TYR A 95 0.51 5.31 -8.51
CA TYR A 95 1.72 6.02 -8.93
C TYR A 95 1.54 6.66 -10.30
N HIS A 96 0.94 5.96 -11.25
CA HIS A 96 0.66 6.45 -12.60
C HIS A 96 -0.19 7.73 -12.58
N ARG A 97 -1.28 7.76 -11.80
CA ARG A 97 -2.23 8.87 -11.78
C ARG A 97 -1.86 10.01 -10.85
N SER A 98 -0.97 9.79 -9.87
CA SER A 98 -0.69 10.77 -8.82
C SER A 98 0.69 11.38 -8.99
N TYR A 99 0.77 12.57 -9.59
CA TYR A 99 1.97 13.40 -9.53
C TYR A 99 2.11 13.98 -8.12
N HIS A 100 3.30 13.85 -7.52
CA HIS A 100 3.59 14.42 -6.18
C HIS A 100 2.60 13.97 -5.10
N LEU A 101 2.38 12.66 -4.98
CA LEU A 101 1.41 12.07 -4.04
C LEU A 101 1.50 12.66 -2.63
N LEU A 102 2.71 12.81 -2.08
CA LEU A 102 2.92 13.38 -0.75
C LEU A 102 2.45 14.84 -0.66
N SER A 103 2.74 15.67 -1.67
CA SER A 103 2.27 17.05 -1.72
C SER A 103 0.75 17.11 -1.77
N GLN A 104 0.13 16.26 -2.61
CA GLN A 104 -1.33 16.17 -2.66
C GLN A 104 -1.93 15.80 -1.30
N LEU A 105 -1.37 14.82 -0.59
CA LEU A 105 -1.85 14.42 0.74
C LEU A 105 -1.65 15.53 1.78
N MET A 106 -0.56 16.32 1.68
CA MET A 106 -0.31 17.46 2.56
C MET A 106 -1.29 18.62 2.33
N GLU A 107 -1.80 18.79 1.13
CA GLU A 107 -2.74 19.86 0.79
C GLU A 107 -4.19 19.56 1.20
N LYS A 108 -4.53 18.26 1.34
CA LYS A 108 -5.92 17.86 1.64
C LYS A 108 -6.28 18.08 3.10
N ASN A 109 -7.47 18.62 3.34
CA ASN A 109 -7.93 19.00 4.67
C ASN A 109 -9.06 18.11 5.22
N SER A 110 -9.57 17.17 4.42
CA SER A 110 -10.62 16.24 4.84
C SER A 110 -10.25 14.80 4.56
N LEU A 111 -10.77 13.87 5.38
CA LEU A 111 -10.61 12.43 5.17
C LEU A 111 -11.19 11.97 3.84
N LYS A 112 -12.27 12.60 3.38
CA LYS A 112 -12.87 12.30 2.07
C LYS A 112 -11.88 12.57 0.95
N GLU A 113 -11.29 13.74 0.91
CA GLU A 113 -10.29 14.10 -0.12
C GLU A 113 -9.07 13.18 -0.09
N ILE A 114 -8.57 12.84 1.11
CA ILE A 114 -7.45 11.90 1.26
C ILE A 114 -7.82 10.51 0.75
N ARG A 115 -9.01 10.00 1.10
CA ARG A 115 -9.48 8.72 0.57
C ARG A 115 -9.62 8.74 -0.95
N ASP A 116 -10.09 9.84 -1.53
CA ASP A 116 -10.22 10.00 -2.98
C ASP A 116 -8.85 9.99 -3.69
N VAL A 117 -7.84 10.62 -3.09
CA VAL A 117 -6.45 10.54 -3.56
C VAL A 117 -5.93 9.11 -3.51
N LEU A 118 -6.15 8.40 -2.41
CA LEU A 118 -5.65 7.03 -2.20
C LEU A 118 -6.49 5.96 -2.91
N ARG A 119 -7.76 6.25 -3.24
CA ARG A 119 -8.68 5.31 -3.87
C ARG A 119 -8.19 4.98 -5.27
N GLY A 120 -7.39 3.93 -5.35
CA GLY A 120 -6.86 3.37 -6.59
C GLY A 120 -7.70 2.20 -7.09
N GLY A 121 -7.62 1.99 -8.40
CA GLY A 121 -8.03 0.75 -9.05
C GLY A 121 -6.81 -0.03 -9.51
N THR A 122 -7.01 -0.85 -10.51
CA THR A 122 -5.98 -1.62 -11.20
C THR A 122 -6.15 -1.44 -12.70
N SER A 123 -5.17 -1.85 -13.51
CA SER A 123 -5.35 -1.95 -14.96
C SER A 123 -6.42 -2.98 -15.30
N GLU A 124 -6.90 -2.93 -16.55
CA GLU A 124 -8.03 -3.74 -17.04
C GLU A 124 -7.82 -5.24 -16.84
N TYR A 125 -6.61 -5.73 -17.05
CA TYR A 125 -6.27 -7.13 -16.83
C TYR A 125 -6.70 -7.64 -15.45
N TRP A 126 -6.46 -6.88 -14.40
CA TRP A 126 -6.76 -7.28 -13.02
C TRP A 126 -8.25 -7.27 -12.68
N VAL A 127 -9.10 -6.70 -13.52
CA VAL A 127 -10.55 -6.77 -13.29
C VAL A 127 -11.05 -8.21 -13.25
N ASN A 128 -10.44 -9.09 -14.06
CA ASN A 128 -10.80 -10.51 -14.19
C ASN A 128 -9.77 -11.46 -13.54
N HIS A 129 -8.69 -10.93 -12.92
CA HIS A 129 -7.60 -11.75 -12.40
C HIS A 129 -7.22 -11.35 -10.98
N TYR A 130 -6.79 -12.33 -10.17
CA TYR A 130 -6.15 -12.11 -8.88
C TYR A 130 -4.68 -12.52 -8.89
N THR A 131 -4.30 -13.36 -9.84
CA THR A 131 -2.95 -13.80 -10.14
C THR A 131 -2.82 -13.89 -11.65
N PHE A 132 -1.61 -13.96 -12.17
CA PHE A 132 -1.41 -14.23 -13.58
C PHE A 132 -2.00 -15.60 -13.96
N GLY A 133 -2.63 -15.69 -15.14
CA GLY A 133 -3.24 -16.91 -15.69
C GLY A 133 -4.54 -17.37 -15.02
N GLY A 134 -4.88 -16.86 -13.86
CA GLY A 134 -6.05 -17.28 -13.10
C GLY A 134 -7.25 -16.37 -13.31
N SER A 135 -8.24 -16.75 -14.14
CA SER A 135 -9.46 -15.98 -14.35
C SER A 135 -10.38 -15.97 -13.12
N SER A 136 -11.09 -14.90 -12.92
CA SER A 136 -12.06 -14.70 -11.84
C SER A 136 -13.29 -13.93 -12.30
N ILE A 137 -14.33 -13.88 -11.46
CA ILE A 137 -15.50 -13.04 -11.73
C ILE A 137 -15.04 -11.59 -11.91
N SER A 138 -15.52 -10.97 -13.00
CA SER A 138 -15.23 -9.57 -13.35
C SER A 138 -15.74 -8.62 -12.27
N ARG A 139 -14.83 -7.88 -11.68
CA ARG A 139 -15.14 -6.79 -10.75
C ARG A 139 -13.94 -5.86 -10.57
N PRO A 140 -14.16 -4.55 -10.38
CA PRO A 140 -13.10 -3.62 -10.04
C PRO A 140 -12.37 -4.05 -8.74
N LYS A 141 -11.05 -4.00 -8.76
CA LYS A 141 -10.19 -4.31 -7.60
C LYS A 141 -9.77 -3.00 -6.92
N THR A 142 -10.74 -2.33 -6.28
CA THR A 142 -10.50 -1.09 -5.54
C THR A 142 -10.25 -1.35 -4.06
N LEU A 143 -9.60 -0.41 -3.39
CA LEU A 143 -9.46 -0.44 -1.93
C LEU A 143 -10.81 -0.16 -1.27
N SER A 144 -11.18 -0.97 -0.27
CA SER A 144 -12.35 -0.70 0.58
C SER A 144 -12.10 0.50 1.48
N ASP A 145 -13.16 1.16 1.95
CA ASP A 145 -13.04 2.30 2.87
C ASP A 145 -12.26 1.93 4.13
N SER A 146 -12.49 0.73 4.69
CA SER A 146 -11.72 0.25 5.84
C SER A 146 -10.22 0.05 5.53
N SER A 147 -9.86 -0.32 4.30
CA SER A 147 -8.45 -0.40 3.88
C SER A 147 -7.85 0.99 3.69
N LEU A 148 -8.62 1.94 3.17
CA LEU A 148 -8.22 3.33 3.05
C LEU A 148 -8.00 3.96 4.43
N ASP A 149 -8.91 3.72 5.38
CA ASP A 149 -8.77 4.21 6.76
C ASP A 149 -7.49 3.68 7.42
N LEU A 150 -7.15 2.41 7.23
CA LEU A 150 -5.89 1.85 7.71
C LEU A 150 -4.67 2.50 7.06
N LEU A 151 -4.73 2.84 5.76
CA LEU A 151 -3.66 3.59 5.10
C LEU A 151 -3.55 5.02 5.65
N VAL A 152 -4.68 5.67 5.91
CA VAL A 152 -4.67 7.00 6.53
C VAL A 152 -4.03 6.94 7.91
N ILE A 153 -4.47 6.02 8.78
CA ILE A 153 -3.93 5.88 10.14
C ILE A 153 -2.42 5.60 10.11
N ASN A 154 -2.00 4.59 9.36
CA ASN A 154 -0.64 4.06 9.47
C ASN A 154 0.38 4.76 8.56
N THR A 155 -0.07 5.56 7.59
CA THR A 155 0.84 6.22 6.63
C THR A 155 0.64 7.72 6.63
N VAL A 156 -0.58 8.20 6.31
CA VAL A 156 -0.83 9.64 6.11
C VAL A 156 -0.68 10.42 7.40
N VAL A 157 -1.37 9.98 8.46
CA VAL A 157 -1.32 10.63 9.78
C VAL A 157 0.12 10.63 10.32
N THR A 158 0.78 9.47 10.28
CA THR A 158 2.15 9.34 10.75
C THR A 158 3.11 10.28 9.99
N PHE A 159 2.96 10.34 8.66
CA PHE A 159 3.76 11.22 7.81
C PHE A 159 3.47 12.69 8.09
N LEU A 160 2.20 13.10 8.14
CA LEU A 160 1.81 14.49 8.41
C LEU A 160 2.33 14.97 9.76
N TYR A 161 2.19 14.14 10.79
CA TYR A 161 2.65 14.49 12.13
C TYR A 161 4.18 14.60 12.20
N ALA A 162 4.90 13.61 11.67
CA ALA A 162 6.37 13.63 11.66
C ALA A 162 6.93 14.79 10.83
N TYR A 163 6.31 15.07 9.68
CA TYR A 163 6.72 16.19 8.83
C TYR A 163 6.39 17.53 9.48
N GLY A 164 5.24 17.65 10.17
CA GLY A 164 4.84 18.83 10.94
C GLY A 164 5.86 19.13 12.04
N ILE A 165 6.27 18.13 12.83
CA ILE A 165 7.33 18.27 13.83
C ILE A 165 8.65 18.71 13.18
N HIS A 166 9.07 18.06 12.10
CA HIS A 166 10.32 18.39 11.41
C HIS A 166 10.36 19.83 10.88
N LYS A 167 9.23 20.36 10.43
CA LYS A 167 9.09 21.72 9.88
C LYS A 167 8.67 22.77 10.90
N GLY A 168 8.33 22.38 12.12
CA GLY A 168 7.73 23.29 13.11
C GLY A 168 6.33 23.78 12.71
N ASP A 169 5.59 23.01 11.92
CA ASP A 169 4.24 23.35 11.48
C ASP A 169 3.20 22.65 12.37
N GLU A 170 2.76 23.37 13.41
CA GLU A 170 1.76 22.87 14.35
C GLU A 170 0.40 22.57 13.69
N ARG A 171 0.07 23.23 12.58
CA ARG A 171 -1.20 22.98 11.86
C ARG A 171 -1.23 21.60 11.24
N LEU A 172 -0.08 21.11 10.72
CA LEU A 172 0.04 19.76 10.22
C LEU A 172 -0.12 18.72 11.34
N CYS A 173 0.49 18.97 12.50
CA CYS A 173 0.35 18.10 13.67
C CYS A 173 -1.10 18.05 14.16
N ALA A 174 -1.75 19.21 14.31
CA ALA A 174 -3.15 19.30 14.72
C ALA A 174 -4.09 18.59 13.76
N ARG A 175 -3.88 18.75 12.45
CA ARG A 175 -4.68 18.07 11.42
C ARG A 175 -4.48 16.55 11.47
N ALA A 176 -3.25 16.06 11.66
CA ALA A 176 -2.98 14.64 11.82
C ALA A 176 -3.73 14.05 13.02
N THR A 177 -3.74 14.76 14.15
CA THR A 177 -4.49 14.37 15.35
C THR A 177 -6.01 14.38 15.10
N ALA A 178 -6.53 15.43 14.46
CA ALA A 178 -7.95 15.53 14.11
C ALA A 178 -8.42 14.36 13.24
N PHE A 179 -7.61 13.92 12.28
CA PHE A 179 -7.93 12.74 11.47
C PHE A 179 -8.02 11.45 12.30
N LEU A 180 -7.18 11.27 13.33
CA LEU A 180 -7.29 10.13 14.23
C LEU A 180 -8.57 10.16 15.08
N GLU A 181 -9.02 11.34 15.46
CA GLU A 181 -10.27 11.53 16.23
C GLU A 181 -11.52 11.29 15.37
N GLU A 182 -11.48 11.67 14.08
CA GLU A 182 -12.58 11.45 13.13
C GLU A 182 -12.70 9.98 12.67
N LEU A 183 -11.58 9.24 12.60
CA LEU A 183 -11.55 7.87 12.14
C LEU A 183 -12.05 6.90 13.21
N LYS A 184 -12.80 5.87 12.78
CA LYS A 184 -13.20 4.75 13.64
C LYS A 184 -11.98 4.00 14.16
N PRO A 185 -12.08 3.43 15.39
CA PRO A 185 -11.00 2.63 15.93
C PRO A 185 -10.71 1.41 15.06
N GLU A 186 -9.46 0.98 15.05
CA GLU A 186 -9.07 -0.25 14.39
C GLU A 186 -9.78 -1.46 15.03
N ASN A 187 -10.12 -2.46 14.22
CA ASN A 187 -10.70 -3.70 14.68
C ASN A 187 -9.68 -4.85 14.55
N ASN A 188 -8.72 -4.90 15.45
CA ASN A 188 -7.73 -5.97 15.54
C ASN A 188 -7.82 -6.75 16.87
N TYR A 189 -7.00 -7.78 17.02
CA TYR A 189 -6.97 -8.61 18.24
C TYR A 189 -6.67 -7.78 19.49
N ILE A 190 -5.69 -6.86 19.42
CA ILE A 190 -5.27 -6.03 20.56
C ILE A 190 -6.44 -5.17 21.06
N ILE A 191 -7.15 -4.52 20.15
CA ILE A 191 -8.28 -3.65 20.51
C ILE A 191 -9.44 -4.47 21.09
N ARG A 192 -9.71 -5.66 20.52
CA ARG A 192 -10.74 -6.55 21.10
C ARG A 192 -10.39 -6.98 22.52
N MET A 193 -9.12 -7.29 22.79
CA MET A 193 -8.65 -7.63 24.13
C MET A 193 -8.87 -6.46 25.13
N TRP A 194 -8.50 -5.24 24.74
CA TRP A 194 -8.70 -4.06 25.60
C TRP A 194 -10.18 -3.77 25.87
N LYS A 195 -11.04 -3.94 24.88
CA LYS A 195 -12.51 -3.82 25.06
C LYS A 195 -13.06 -4.89 26.03
N GLN A 196 -12.54 -6.11 26.02
CA GLN A 196 -12.89 -7.16 26.99
C GLN A 196 -12.45 -6.81 28.42
N CYS A 197 -11.40 -6.00 28.58
CA CYS A 197 -10.98 -5.44 29.86
C CYS A 197 -11.83 -4.22 30.31
N GLY A 198 -12.90 -3.88 29.59
CA GLY A 198 -13.83 -2.79 29.96
C GLY A 198 -13.42 -1.41 29.44
N LEU A 199 -12.37 -1.29 28.62
CA LEU A 199 -11.95 0.00 28.07
C LEU A 199 -12.86 0.45 26.91
N ASN A 200 -13.30 1.70 26.94
CA ASN A 200 -13.96 2.32 25.82
C ASN A 200 -12.92 2.79 24.79
N VAL A 201 -13.14 2.45 23.52
CA VAL A 201 -12.27 2.82 22.41
C VAL A 201 -13.15 3.50 21.37
N ALA A 202 -13.16 4.83 21.36
CA ALA A 202 -14.08 5.63 20.57
C ALA A 202 -13.59 5.92 19.14
N HIS A 203 -12.29 6.17 18.97
CA HIS A 203 -11.70 6.60 17.70
C HIS A 203 -10.33 5.97 17.45
N ALA A 204 -9.74 6.24 16.28
CA ALA A 204 -8.47 5.66 15.87
C ALA A 204 -7.30 6.08 16.78
N GLY A 205 -7.32 7.28 17.34
CA GLY A 205 -6.33 7.74 18.31
C GLY A 205 -6.25 6.82 19.52
N ASP A 206 -7.41 6.47 20.12
CA ASP A 206 -7.45 5.52 21.24
C ASP A 206 -6.86 4.17 20.83
N SER A 207 -7.22 3.67 19.64
CA SER A 207 -6.72 2.36 19.19
C SER A 207 -5.20 2.37 18.97
N GLN A 208 -4.64 3.45 18.44
CA GLN A 208 -3.19 3.58 18.26
C GLN A 208 -2.45 3.66 19.61
N ALA A 209 -2.97 4.45 20.57
CA ALA A 209 -2.42 4.53 21.92
C ALA A 209 -2.41 3.17 22.62
N LEU A 210 -3.51 2.41 22.53
CA LEU A 210 -3.63 1.08 23.14
C LEU A 210 -2.74 0.03 22.46
N ILE A 211 -2.55 0.13 21.15
CA ILE A 211 -1.60 -0.74 20.41
C ILE A 211 -0.17 -0.44 20.87
N GLN A 212 0.20 0.82 21.00
CA GLN A 212 1.50 1.24 21.48
C GLN A 212 1.72 0.75 22.93
N LEU A 213 0.76 0.99 23.82
CA LEU A 213 0.81 0.56 25.20
C LEU A 213 1.06 -0.97 25.29
N LYS A 214 0.34 -1.76 24.50
CA LYS A 214 0.54 -3.22 24.46
C LYS A 214 1.97 -3.58 24.03
N LYS A 215 2.43 -3.04 22.91
CA LYS A 215 3.74 -3.38 22.33
C LYS A 215 4.92 -2.91 23.17
N GLU A 216 4.83 -1.69 23.73
CA GLU A 216 5.96 -1.07 24.42
C GLU A 216 6.07 -1.46 25.91
N TYR A 217 4.94 -1.78 26.54
CA TYR A 217 4.91 -2.00 28.00
C TYR A 217 4.44 -3.41 28.39
N CYS A 218 3.44 -3.99 27.69
CA CYS A 218 2.93 -5.31 28.09
C CYS A 218 3.76 -6.46 27.50
N ASP A 219 4.23 -6.33 26.26
CA ASP A 219 4.94 -7.41 25.54
C ASP A 219 6.45 -7.45 25.87
N LYS A 220 6.99 -6.41 26.53
CA LYS A 220 8.41 -6.32 26.91
C LYS A 220 8.69 -6.75 28.35
N LYS A 221 7.71 -7.36 29.06
CA LYS A 221 7.90 -7.89 30.41
C LYS A 221 8.38 -9.33 30.38
#